data_9ee04e9d58ab1b7f99362d5c1b742f6b
#
_entry.id   9ee04e9d58ab1b7f99362d5c1b742f6b
#
_cell.length_a   1.000
_cell.length_b   1.000
_cell.length_c   1.000
_cell.angle_alpha   90.00
_cell.angle_beta   90.00
_cell.angle_gamma   90.00
#
_symmetry.space_group_name_H-M   'P 1'
#
loop_
_entity.id
_entity.type
_entity.pdbx_description
1 polymer ?
#
loop_
_entity_poly.entity_id
_entity_poly.type
_entity_poly.pdbx_seq_one_letter_code
_entity_poly.pdbx_strand_id
1 'polypeptide(L)'
;MIKKIIGKFFNYQTDPSFYDLDKISVEVSERDNIRSLHIGNDTIQSSMNLDDPISLQLNYTKVMALVLIFKANPEDVLFVGLGGASLQKFFYKYCEKTTFKTLEIHPHVIQVAKSFFHCPEDKRMEIINTDGVAYLNDHNESYDLIIS
;
A
#
# COMPACT_ATOMS: atom_id res chain seq x y z
N MET A 1 8.33 -15.70 -16.35
CA MET A 1 9.29 -16.12 -15.32
C MET A 1 8.89 -15.69 -13.91
N ILE A 2 8.32 -14.51 -13.71
CA ILE A 2 7.87 -13.97 -12.40
C ILE A 2 6.73 -14.80 -11.75
N LYS A 3 5.77 -15.33 -12.54
CA LYS A 3 4.69 -16.20 -12.01
C LYS A 3 5.17 -17.43 -11.23
N LYS A 4 6.36 -17.99 -11.58
CA LYS A 4 6.91 -19.18 -10.92
C LYS A 4 7.57 -18.86 -9.56
N ILE A 5 7.91 -17.59 -9.33
CA ILE A 5 8.54 -17.12 -8.10
C ILE A 5 7.46 -16.76 -7.07
N ILE A 6 6.37 -16.11 -7.49
CA ILE A 6 5.25 -15.74 -6.61
C ILE A 6 4.59 -16.99 -6.01
N GLY A 7 4.34 -18.03 -6.81
CA GLY A 7 3.74 -19.29 -6.33
C GLY A 7 4.56 -20.09 -5.32
N LYS A 8 5.86 -19.80 -5.15
CA LYS A 8 6.72 -20.43 -4.15
C LYS A 8 6.78 -19.70 -2.81
N PHE A 9 6.47 -18.40 -2.78
CA PHE A 9 6.51 -17.60 -1.56
C PHE A 9 5.18 -17.52 -0.81
N PHE A 10 4.05 -17.79 -1.48
CA PHE A 10 2.72 -17.70 -0.92
C PHE A 10 2.00 -19.05 -0.94
N ASN A 11 2.55 -20.04 -0.23
CA ASN A 11 1.77 -21.24 0.14
C ASN A 11 0.91 -20.91 1.38
N TYR A 12 0.18 -19.79 1.34
CA TYR A 12 -0.88 -19.50 2.28
C TYR A 12 -2.12 -20.25 1.80
N GLN A 13 -2.47 -21.32 2.51
CA GLN A 13 -3.85 -21.78 2.55
C GLN A 13 -4.64 -20.62 3.17
N THR A 14 -5.31 -19.85 2.34
CA THR A 14 -6.26 -18.82 2.78
C THR A 14 -7.45 -19.57 3.37
N ASP A 15 -7.45 -19.75 4.69
CA ASP A 15 -8.66 -20.06 5.42
C ASP A 15 -9.56 -18.82 5.33
N PRO A 16 -10.72 -18.89 4.65
CA PRO A 16 -11.63 -17.74 4.51
C PRO A 16 -12.10 -17.19 5.86
N SER A 17 -11.98 -17.97 6.95
CA SER A 17 -12.35 -17.53 8.30
C SER A 17 -11.32 -16.55 8.91
N PHE A 18 -10.13 -16.40 8.30
CA PHE A 18 -9.09 -15.51 8.79
C PHE A 18 -9.37 -14.02 8.47
N TYR A 19 -10.31 -13.73 7.56
CA TYR A 19 -10.63 -12.37 7.12
C TYR A 19 -12.05 -11.96 7.43
N ASP A 20 -12.46 -12.06 8.69
CA ASP A 20 -13.65 -11.35 9.15
C ASP A 20 -13.27 -9.85 9.28
N LEU A 21 -13.15 -9.18 8.11
CA LEU A 21 -12.73 -7.78 8.01
C LEU A 21 -13.62 -6.85 8.84
N ASP A 22 -14.87 -7.21 9.05
CA ASP A 22 -15.85 -6.43 9.84
C ASP A 22 -15.48 -6.40 11.34
N LYS A 23 -14.66 -7.36 11.80
CA LYS A 23 -14.18 -7.42 13.19
C LYS A 23 -12.81 -6.78 13.40
N ILE A 24 -12.12 -6.40 12.34
CA ILE A 24 -10.82 -5.76 12.42
C ILE A 24 -11.02 -4.26 12.60
N SER A 25 -10.63 -3.74 13.76
CA SER A 25 -10.69 -2.28 14.00
C SER A 25 -9.66 -1.56 13.12
N VAL A 26 -10.08 -0.40 12.58
CA VAL A 26 -9.21 0.53 11.86
C VAL A 26 -9.26 1.85 12.61
N GLU A 27 -8.16 2.23 13.25
CA GLU A 27 -8.09 3.36 14.16
C GLU A 27 -7.01 4.35 13.73
N VAL A 28 -7.29 5.63 13.96
CA VAL A 28 -6.34 6.73 13.70
C VAL A 28 -6.04 7.43 15.01
N SER A 29 -4.77 7.63 15.29
CA SER A 29 -4.31 8.42 16.44
C SER A 29 -3.41 9.56 15.98
N GLU A 30 -3.35 10.63 16.80
CA GLU A 30 -2.43 11.75 16.58
C GLU A 30 -1.66 12.03 17.86
N ARG A 31 -0.35 12.12 17.73
CA ARG A 31 0.54 12.51 18.82
C ARG A 31 1.79 13.19 18.25
N ASP A 32 2.20 14.30 18.87
CA ASP A 32 3.44 15.01 18.53
C ASP A 32 3.57 15.32 17.03
N ASN A 33 2.47 15.78 16.41
CA ASN A 33 2.36 16.11 15.00
C ASN A 33 2.51 14.90 14.04
N ILE A 34 2.40 13.69 14.58
CA ILE A 34 2.39 12.44 13.81
C ILE A 34 0.99 11.83 13.89
N ARG A 35 0.42 11.55 12.72
CA ARG A 35 -0.80 10.76 12.56
C ARG A 35 -0.43 9.30 12.28
N SER A 36 -1.00 8.38 13.04
CA SER A 36 -0.72 6.95 12.94
C SER A 36 -1.98 6.16 12.65
N LEU A 37 -1.83 5.11 11.82
CA LEU A 37 -2.86 4.13 11.51
C LEU A 37 -2.58 2.85 12.29
N HIS A 38 -3.64 2.31 12.90
CA HIS A 38 -3.65 1.04 13.61
C HIS A 38 -4.70 0.12 12.99
N ILE A 39 -4.36 -1.15 12.80
CA ILE A 39 -5.26 -2.15 12.20
C ILE A 39 -5.26 -3.39 13.10
N GLY A 40 -6.40 -3.69 13.71
CA GLY A 40 -6.63 -4.88 14.55
C GLY A 40 -5.91 -4.90 15.91
N ASN A 41 -4.94 -4.03 16.15
CA ASN A 41 -4.19 -3.92 17.40
C ASN A 41 -3.49 -2.56 17.51
N ASP A 42 -2.79 -2.32 18.61
CA ASP A 42 -2.09 -1.04 18.89
C ASP A 42 -0.81 -0.83 18.06
N THR A 43 -0.40 -1.78 17.23
CA THR A 43 0.80 -1.65 16.40
C THR A 43 0.58 -0.61 15.31
N ILE A 44 1.56 0.28 15.15
CA ILE A 44 1.53 1.30 14.10
C ILE A 44 1.81 0.65 12.74
N GLN A 45 0.80 0.67 11.88
CA GLN A 45 0.88 0.17 10.50
C GLN A 45 1.38 1.23 9.51
N SER A 46 1.01 2.48 9.74
CA SER A 46 1.48 3.62 8.95
C SER A 46 1.60 4.86 9.83
N SER A 47 2.50 5.76 9.44
CA SER A 47 2.67 7.05 10.10
C SER A 47 2.89 8.15 9.09
N MET A 48 2.34 9.33 9.37
CA MET A 48 2.44 10.51 8.53
C MET A 48 2.74 11.73 9.41
N ASN A 49 3.77 12.49 9.04
CA ASN A 49 4.00 13.81 9.62
C ASN A 49 2.98 14.79 9.03
N LEU A 50 2.30 15.56 9.89
CA LEU A 50 1.26 16.50 9.44
C LEU A 50 1.83 17.73 8.73
N ASP A 51 3.06 18.13 9.05
CA ASP A 51 3.76 19.25 8.38
C ASP A 51 4.41 18.81 7.07
N ASP A 52 4.77 17.53 6.94
CA ASP A 52 5.33 16.95 5.71
C ASP A 52 4.71 15.58 5.42
N PRO A 53 3.51 15.55 4.85
CA PRO A 53 2.77 14.31 4.59
C PRO A 53 3.43 13.36 3.60
N ILE A 54 4.46 13.80 2.87
CA ILE A 54 5.17 13.01 1.87
C ILE A 54 6.35 12.27 2.47
N SER A 55 6.94 12.82 3.54
CA SER A 55 8.12 12.20 4.17
C SER A 55 7.78 10.83 4.78
N LEU A 56 8.64 9.87 4.50
CA LEU A 56 8.49 8.50 5.01
C LEU A 56 8.94 8.45 6.49
N GLN A 57 8.00 8.14 7.39
CA GLN A 57 8.26 8.13 8.83
C GLN A 57 8.84 6.79 9.29
N LEU A 58 8.29 5.67 8.83
CA LEU A 58 8.70 4.34 9.26
C LEU A 58 9.93 3.85 8.48
N ASN A 59 10.87 3.20 9.18
CA ASN A 59 12.13 2.79 8.57
C ASN A 59 11.95 1.80 7.42
N TYR A 60 11.00 0.86 7.53
CA TYR A 60 10.76 -0.10 6.47
C TYR A 60 10.32 0.58 5.16
N THR A 61 9.50 1.63 5.22
CA THR A 61 9.08 2.36 4.01
C THR A 61 10.24 3.07 3.34
N LYS A 62 11.20 3.59 4.14
CA LYS A 62 12.44 4.18 3.60
C LYS A 62 13.28 3.15 2.86
N VAL A 63 13.39 1.93 3.43
CA VAL A 63 14.12 0.83 2.79
C VAL A 63 13.42 0.39 1.50
N MET A 64 12.10 0.26 1.51
CA MET A 64 11.34 -0.09 0.31
C MET A 64 11.50 0.94 -0.81
N ALA A 65 11.54 2.23 -0.47
CA ALA A 65 11.74 3.30 -1.44
C ALA A 65 13.13 3.25 -2.14
N LEU A 66 14.12 2.56 -1.55
CA LEU A 66 15.43 2.37 -2.19
C LEU A 66 15.37 1.58 -3.50
N VAL A 67 14.26 0.89 -3.80
CA VAL A 67 14.06 0.24 -5.10
C VAL A 67 14.20 1.21 -6.27
N LEU A 68 13.92 2.51 -6.05
CA LEU A 68 14.12 3.56 -7.07
C LEU A 68 15.58 3.77 -7.47
N ILE A 69 16.55 3.29 -6.69
CA ILE A 69 17.97 3.27 -7.09
C ILE A 69 18.18 2.32 -8.28
N PHE A 70 17.40 1.23 -8.33
CA PHE A 70 17.51 0.22 -9.38
C PHE A 70 16.56 0.49 -10.57
N LYS A 71 15.42 1.15 -10.32
CA LYS A 71 14.43 1.52 -11.32
C LYS A 71 13.95 2.95 -11.04
N ALA A 72 14.73 3.95 -11.46
CA ALA A 72 14.49 5.36 -11.13
C ALA A 72 13.21 5.95 -11.75
N ASN A 73 12.79 5.44 -12.91
CA ASN A 73 11.62 5.92 -13.64
C ASN A 73 10.73 4.74 -14.06
N PRO A 74 10.03 4.10 -13.11
CA PRO A 74 9.05 3.09 -13.47
C PRO A 74 7.88 3.72 -14.21
N GLU A 75 7.32 3.03 -15.20
CA GLU A 75 6.12 3.50 -15.92
C GLU A 75 4.87 3.04 -15.19
N ASP A 76 4.84 1.76 -14.77
CA ASP A 76 3.71 1.14 -14.09
C ASP A 76 4.14 0.49 -12.78
N VAL A 77 3.49 0.86 -11.68
CA VAL A 77 3.78 0.32 -10.35
C VAL A 77 2.53 -0.26 -9.72
N LEU A 78 2.63 -1.50 -9.25
CA LEU A 78 1.61 -2.16 -8.45
C LEU A 78 2.01 -2.14 -6.98
N PHE A 79 1.13 -1.61 -6.13
CA PHE A 79 1.21 -1.79 -4.68
C PHE A 79 0.22 -2.86 -4.22
N VAL A 80 0.67 -3.80 -3.41
CA VAL A 80 -0.18 -4.77 -2.73
C VAL A 80 -0.23 -4.38 -1.26
N GLY A 81 -1.34 -3.76 -0.88
CA GLY A 81 -1.55 -3.09 0.40
C GLY A 81 -1.46 -1.57 0.28
N LEU A 82 -2.31 -0.88 1.05
CA LEU A 82 -2.41 0.58 1.06
C LEU A 82 -1.92 1.18 2.38
N GLY A 83 -2.47 0.70 3.49
CA GLY A 83 -2.26 1.32 4.80
C GLY A 83 -2.59 2.81 4.80
N GLY A 84 -1.73 3.64 5.36
CA GLY A 84 -1.83 5.11 5.32
C GLY A 84 -1.23 5.73 4.04
N ALA A 85 -1.11 4.98 2.96
CA ALA A 85 -0.62 5.43 1.66
C ALA A 85 0.78 6.11 1.69
N SER A 86 1.65 5.73 2.62
CA SER A 86 2.97 6.39 2.77
C SER A 86 3.84 6.22 1.53
N LEU A 87 4.00 4.99 1.03
CA LEU A 87 4.77 4.72 -0.18
C LEU A 87 4.06 5.27 -1.43
N GLN A 88 2.75 5.10 -1.52
CA GLN A 88 1.96 5.62 -2.64
C GLN A 88 2.17 7.14 -2.80
N LYS A 89 2.05 7.92 -1.72
CA LYS A 89 2.30 9.38 -1.75
C LYS A 89 3.73 9.73 -2.16
N PHE A 90 4.69 9.01 -1.60
CA PHE A 90 6.11 9.22 -1.92
C PHE A 90 6.39 8.98 -3.40
N PHE A 91 6.01 7.82 -3.93
CA PHE A 91 6.19 7.50 -5.34
C PHE A 91 5.40 8.45 -6.25
N TYR A 92 4.17 8.77 -5.88
CA TYR A 92 3.33 9.71 -6.63
C TYR A 92 3.99 11.08 -6.79
N LYS A 93 4.67 11.56 -5.75
CA LYS A 93 5.39 12.84 -5.75
C LYS A 93 6.65 12.81 -6.60
N TYR A 94 7.44 11.75 -6.50
CA TYR A 94 8.78 11.71 -7.09
C TYR A 94 8.84 10.99 -8.45
N CYS A 95 7.82 10.22 -8.82
CA CYS A 95 7.71 9.53 -10.10
C CYS A 95 6.55 10.13 -10.91
N GLU A 96 6.75 11.32 -11.46
CA GLU A 96 5.67 12.15 -12.03
C GLU A 96 4.96 11.52 -13.25
N LYS A 97 5.65 10.66 -13.99
CA LYS A 97 5.14 10.02 -15.22
C LYS A 97 4.56 8.63 -14.98
N THR A 98 4.67 8.12 -13.75
CA THR A 98 4.27 6.77 -13.36
C THR A 98 2.76 6.67 -13.17
N THR A 99 2.18 5.58 -13.63
CA THR A 99 0.83 5.15 -13.23
C THR A 99 0.91 4.14 -12.09
N PHE A 100 -0.04 4.21 -11.18
CA PHE A 100 -0.06 3.41 -9.96
C PHE A 100 -1.37 2.67 -9.84
N LYS A 101 -1.27 1.39 -9.53
CA LYS A 101 -2.40 0.58 -9.10
C LYS A 101 -2.12 0.09 -7.68
N THR A 102 -3.10 0.23 -6.80
CA THR A 102 -3.01 -0.23 -5.41
C THR A 102 -4.14 -1.18 -5.11
N LEU A 103 -3.80 -2.35 -4.60
CA LEU A 103 -4.75 -3.37 -4.15
C LEU A 103 -4.86 -3.30 -2.63
N GLU A 104 -6.06 -3.15 -2.10
CA GLU A 104 -6.31 -3.15 -0.65
C GLU A 104 -7.54 -3.98 -0.35
N ILE A 105 -7.37 -4.95 0.55
CA ILE A 105 -8.46 -5.87 0.89
C ILE A 105 -9.49 -5.22 1.81
N HIS A 106 -9.07 -4.29 2.68
CA HIS A 106 -9.91 -3.72 3.73
C HIS A 106 -10.54 -2.39 3.28
N PRO A 107 -11.86 -2.33 3.03
CA PRO A 107 -12.52 -1.11 2.51
C PRO A 107 -12.41 0.08 3.48
N HIS A 108 -12.40 -0.15 4.81
CA HIS A 108 -12.22 0.93 5.79
C HIS A 108 -10.81 1.51 5.75
N VAL A 109 -9.77 0.72 5.44
CA VAL A 109 -8.41 1.23 5.23
C VAL A 109 -8.37 2.18 4.05
N ILE A 110 -9.04 1.85 2.94
CA ILE A 110 -9.15 2.75 1.78
C ILE A 110 -9.82 4.06 2.17
N GLN A 111 -10.92 4.00 2.90
CA GLN A 111 -11.65 5.19 3.35
C GLN A 111 -10.77 6.07 4.26
N VAL A 112 -10.08 5.45 5.23
CA VAL A 112 -9.20 6.15 6.17
C VAL A 112 -7.99 6.76 5.45
N ALA A 113 -7.37 6.04 4.51
CA ALA A 113 -6.25 6.55 3.71
C ALA A 113 -6.63 7.82 2.93
N LYS A 114 -7.81 7.82 2.31
CA LYS A 114 -8.34 8.97 1.57
C LYS A 114 -8.69 10.14 2.50
N SER A 115 -9.40 9.86 3.60
CA SER A 115 -9.95 10.91 4.48
C SER A 115 -8.91 11.53 5.40
N PHE A 116 -7.91 10.76 5.85
CA PHE A 116 -6.99 11.19 6.92
C PHE A 116 -5.52 11.22 6.50
N PHE A 117 -5.11 10.46 5.48
CA PHE A 117 -3.69 10.33 5.12
C PHE A 117 -3.33 10.95 3.79
N HIS A 118 -4.20 11.79 3.20
CA HIS A 118 -3.95 12.49 1.95
C HIS A 118 -3.55 11.55 0.79
N CYS A 119 -4.17 10.36 0.74
CA CYS A 119 -3.93 9.42 -0.35
C CYS A 119 -4.32 10.08 -1.69
N PRO A 120 -3.43 10.09 -2.70
CA PRO A 120 -3.77 10.64 -4.01
C PRO A 120 -4.96 9.92 -4.63
N GLU A 121 -5.82 10.70 -5.30
CA GLU A 121 -7.02 10.17 -5.96
C GLU A 121 -7.21 10.89 -7.29
N ASP A 122 -6.62 10.35 -8.34
CA ASP A 122 -6.75 10.85 -9.70
C ASP A 122 -6.47 9.74 -10.73
N LYS A 123 -6.40 10.13 -12.03
CA LYS A 123 -6.15 9.21 -13.15
C LYS A 123 -4.81 8.44 -13.08
N ARG A 124 -3.85 8.89 -12.25
CA ARG A 124 -2.56 8.21 -12.08
C ARG A 124 -2.56 7.22 -10.91
N MET A 125 -3.52 7.30 -9.99
CA MET A 125 -3.60 6.45 -8.80
C MET A 125 -4.94 5.72 -8.76
N GLU A 126 -4.95 4.48 -9.22
CA GLU A 126 -6.10 3.59 -9.12
C GLU A 126 -6.03 2.76 -7.82
N ILE A 127 -7.10 2.76 -7.04
CA ILE A 127 -7.22 1.93 -5.84
C ILE A 127 -8.35 0.94 -6.04
N ILE A 128 -8.05 -0.35 -5.92
CA ILE A 128 -9.00 -1.44 -6.10
C ILE A 128 -9.19 -2.14 -4.76
N ASN A 129 -10.43 -2.24 -4.30
CA ASN A 129 -10.76 -3.03 -3.12
C ASN A 129 -10.84 -4.52 -3.51
N THR A 130 -9.77 -5.25 -3.27
CA THR A 130 -9.65 -6.67 -3.62
C THR A 130 -8.56 -7.36 -2.82
N ASP A 131 -8.65 -8.69 -2.75
CA ASP A 131 -7.54 -9.53 -2.29
C ASP A 131 -6.41 -9.52 -3.33
N GLY A 132 -5.21 -9.11 -2.90
CA GLY A 132 -4.05 -8.99 -3.79
C GLY A 132 -3.61 -10.33 -4.39
N VAL A 133 -3.74 -11.44 -3.64
CA VAL A 133 -3.38 -12.78 -4.13
C VAL A 133 -4.37 -13.24 -5.20
N ALA A 134 -5.67 -13.05 -4.94
CA ALA A 134 -6.71 -13.36 -5.93
C ALA A 134 -6.51 -12.53 -7.20
N TYR A 135 -6.29 -11.22 -7.05
CA TYR A 135 -6.03 -10.34 -8.18
C TYR A 135 -4.85 -10.80 -9.03
N LEU A 136 -3.70 -11.10 -8.42
CA LEU A 136 -2.49 -11.53 -9.12
C LEU A 136 -2.64 -12.89 -9.82
N ASN A 137 -3.54 -13.76 -9.33
CA ASN A 137 -3.84 -15.05 -9.96
C ASN A 137 -4.73 -14.89 -11.19
N ASP A 138 -5.68 -13.96 -11.14
CA ASP A 138 -6.70 -13.79 -12.18
C ASP A 138 -6.28 -12.84 -13.31
N HIS A 139 -5.26 -12.00 -13.08
CA HIS A 139 -4.80 -10.99 -14.02
C HIS A 139 -3.40 -11.29 -14.56
N ASN A 140 -3.21 -11.02 -15.84
CA ASN A 140 -1.92 -11.20 -16.55
C ASN A 140 -1.23 -9.87 -16.88
N GLU A 141 -1.48 -8.86 -16.07
CA GLU A 141 -0.84 -7.54 -16.23
C GLU A 141 0.65 -7.61 -15.87
N SER A 142 1.44 -6.77 -16.51
CA SER A 142 2.87 -6.63 -16.22
C SER A 142 3.13 -5.26 -15.62
N TYR A 143 4.00 -5.20 -14.63
CA TYR A 143 4.39 -3.97 -13.94
C TYR A 143 5.92 -3.86 -13.90
N ASP A 144 6.42 -2.64 -13.95
CA ASP A 144 7.84 -2.35 -13.76
C ASP A 144 8.30 -2.66 -12.33
N LEU A 145 7.44 -2.37 -11.36
CA LEU A 145 7.65 -2.66 -9.95
C LEU A 145 6.38 -3.24 -9.32
N ILE A 146 6.55 -4.23 -8.46
CA ILE A 146 5.52 -4.73 -7.56
C ILE A 146 6.07 -4.58 -6.14
N ILE A 147 5.35 -3.85 -5.29
CA ILE A 147 5.73 -3.52 -3.92
C ILE A 147 4.64 -4.06 -2.98
N SER A 148 5.04 -4.91 -2.02
CA SER A 148 4.11 -5.54 -1.06
C SER A 148 4.66 -5.52 0.37
#